data_064c6a45ce3c696aaba4dbf5f9cf0a93
#
_entry.id   064c6a45ce3c696aaba4dbf5f9cf0a93
#
_cell.length_a   1.000
_cell.length_b   1.000
_cell.length_c   1.000
_cell.angle_alpha   90.00
_cell.angle_beta   90.00
_cell.angle_gamma   90.00
#
_symmetry.space_group_name_H-M   'P 1'
#
loop_
_entity.id
_entity.type
_entity.pdbx_description
1 polymer ?
#
loop_
_entity_poly.entity_id
_entity_poly.type
_entity_poly.pdbx_seq_one_letter_code
_entity_poly.pdbx_strand_id
1 'polypeptide(L)'
;SSTPTYNPTTFPFQLDQARLDARPIKTVVIAHVNLGVQSRNYLDKEAPRVDAQVASYLKENGFKVLPQRDFEQHWNAAVRAFGNPVDPTSGKLNRKTFALIMTRVRDEMAKSTKLDAFIFTDLVELEASFSEGLKHVARWDGVTRTPSLQGPGDGVSAEFDWNILAAVVSLQVSIYDMDLEPVFSSRGGIEATDAIDRRSSTGRYVRRRNILGNETYIAEGIRLAFH
;
A
#
# COMPACT_ATOMS: atom_id res chain seq x y z
N SER A 1 16.94 11.08 -21.03
CA SER A 1 15.66 10.70 -20.45
C SER A 1 15.47 9.19 -20.61
N SER A 2 15.58 8.46 -19.51
CA SER A 2 15.28 7.03 -19.53
C SER A 2 13.79 6.84 -19.77
N THR A 3 13.43 6.15 -20.84
CA THR A 3 12.06 5.69 -21.07
C THR A 3 11.66 4.80 -19.88
N PRO A 4 10.55 5.09 -19.20
CA PRO A 4 10.12 4.20 -18.13
C PRO A 4 9.86 2.81 -18.70
N THR A 5 10.50 1.81 -18.11
CA THR A 5 10.26 0.42 -18.49
C THR A 5 8.81 0.10 -18.16
N TYR A 6 8.02 -0.27 -19.15
CA TYR A 6 6.64 -0.66 -18.94
C TYR A 6 6.58 -1.85 -17.98
N ASN A 7 5.94 -1.66 -16.85
CA ASN A 7 5.66 -2.71 -15.90
C ASN A 7 4.14 -2.91 -15.86
N PRO A 8 3.61 -4.07 -16.28
CA PRO A 8 2.16 -4.28 -16.35
C PRO A 8 1.45 -4.20 -15.01
N THR A 9 2.20 -4.27 -13.90
CA THR A 9 1.65 -4.11 -12.56
C THR A 9 1.79 -2.69 -12.00
N THR A 10 2.32 -1.76 -12.80
CA THR A 10 2.49 -0.38 -12.37
C THR A 10 1.13 0.31 -12.20
N PHE A 11 0.91 0.83 -11.02
CA PHE A 11 -0.27 1.63 -10.71
C PHE A 11 -0.17 2.99 -11.42
N PRO A 12 -1.26 3.49 -12.04
CA PRO A 12 -1.22 4.80 -12.68
C PRO A 12 -0.85 5.89 -11.70
N PHE A 13 0.27 6.54 -11.98
CA PHE A 13 0.73 7.69 -11.20
C PHE A 13 -0.17 8.88 -11.49
N GLN A 14 -0.67 9.52 -10.44
CA GLN A 14 -1.46 10.74 -10.55
C GLN A 14 -0.83 11.85 -9.72
N LEU A 15 -0.70 13.01 -10.31
CA LEU A 15 -0.15 14.20 -9.64
C LEU A 15 -0.88 15.44 -10.15
N ASP A 16 -1.56 16.13 -9.26
CA ASP A 16 -2.16 17.43 -9.56
C ASP A 16 -1.24 18.55 -9.05
N GLN A 17 -0.29 18.91 -9.88
CA GLN A 17 0.72 19.91 -9.53
C GLN A 17 0.11 21.29 -9.30
N ALA A 18 -0.93 21.65 -10.04
CA ALA A 18 -1.59 22.94 -9.88
C ALA A 18 -2.21 23.11 -8.50
N ARG A 19 -2.89 22.08 -8.00
CA ARG A 19 -3.46 22.10 -6.65
C ARG A 19 -2.38 22.13 -5.56
N LEU A 20 -1.31 21.39 -5.74
CA LEU A 20 -0.18 21.37 -4.81
C LEU A 20 0.53 22.74 -4.75
N ASP A 21 0.69 23.39 -5.89
CA ASP A 21 1.31 24.72 -5.97
C ASP A 21 0.42 25.79 -5.33
N ALA A 22 -0.90 25.68 -5.52
CA ALA A 22 -1.87 26.63 -4.94
C ALA A 22 -1.98 26.49 -3.42
N ARG A 23 -1.90 25.25 -2.91
CA ARG A 23 -1.98 24.92 -1.49
C ARG A 23 -0.90 23.92 -1.12
N PRO A 24 0.30 24.39 -0.77
CA PRO A 24 1.38 23.50 -0.36
C PRO A 24 1.02 22.68 0.86
N ILE A 25 1.35 21.39 0.81
CA ILE A 25 1.08 20.45 1.90
C ILE A 25 2.27 20.44 2.85
N LYS A 26 2.02 20.74 4.13
CA LYS A 26 3.03 20.71 5.20
C LYS A 26 2.63 19.82 6.34
N THR A 27 1.37 19.86 6.74
CA THR A 27 0.82 19.07 7.85
C THR A 27 -0.13 18.03 7.30
N VAL A 28 0.14 16.76 7.64
CA VAL A 28 -0.60 15.62 7.12
C VAL A 28 -1.01 14.69 8.27
N VAL A 29 -2.02 13.88 8.00
CA VAL A 29 -2.38 12.76 8.86
C VAL A 29 -2.47 11.50 8.00
N ILE A 30 -1.98 10.40 8.52
CA ILE A 30 -2.10 9.12 7.86
C ILE A 30 -3.47 8.54 8.19
N ALA A 31 -4.21 8.23 7.15
CA ALA A 31 -5.54 7.64 7.22
C ALA A 31 -5.47 6.22 6.70
N HIS A 32 -5.43 5.25 7.60
CA HIS A 32 -5.54 3.85 7.22
C HIS A 32 -6.98 3.41 7.40
N VAL A 33 -7.62 3.07 6.29
CA VAL A 33 -8.99 2.58 6.30
C VAL A 33 -9.01 1.26 5.53
N ASN A 34 -9.46 0.21 6.19
CA ASN A 34 -9.67 -1.06 5.50
C ASN A 34 -10.94 -0.93 4.65
N LEU A 35 -10.77 -0.73 3.34
CA LEU A 35 -11.86 -0.62 2.38
C LEU A 35 -12.25 -1.98 1.79
N GLY A 36 -12.01 -3.07 2.52
CA GLY A 36 -12.87 -4.25 2.44
C GLY A 36 -12.54 -5.35 1.48
N VAL A 37 -11.27 -5.62 1.14
CA VAL A 37 -10.98 -6.88 0.46
C VAL A 37 -10.51 -7.92 1.49
N GLN A 38 -11.36 -8.90 1.80
CA GLN A 38 -11.07 -9.94 2.79
C GLN A 38 -9.77 -10.71 2.52
N SER A 39 -9.37 -10.85 1.24
CA SER A 39 -8.13 -11.50 0.86
C SER A 39 -6.87 -10.81 1.39
N ARG A 40 -7.00 -9.59 1.91
CA ARG A 40 -5.89 -8.79 2.45
C ARG A 40 -5.80 -8.77 3.97
N ASN A 41 -6.68 -9.50 4.67
CA ASN A 41 -6.72 -9.46 6.14
C ASN A 41 -5.38 -9.85 6.77
N TYR A 42 -4.61 -10.73 6.13
CA TYR A 42 -3.29 -11.12 6.62
C TYR A 42 -2.26 -9.99 6.55
N LEU A 43 -2.48 -8.99 5.68
CA LEU A 43 -1.64 -7.79 5.56
C LEU A 43 -2.03 -6.72 6.58
N ASP A 44 -3.29 -6.65 6.96
CA ASP A 44 -3.82 -5.58 7.82
C ASP A 44 -3.15 -5.54 9.19
N LYS A 45 -2.78 -6.68 9.74
CA LYS A 45 -2.06 -6.74 11.01
C LYS A 45 -0.67 -6.12 10.96
N GLU A 46 -0.08 -5.99 9.77
CA GLU A 46 1.22 -5.36 9.55
C GLU A 46 1.11 -3.87 9.24
N ALA A 47 -0.09 -3.38 8.96
CA ALA A 47 -0.31 -1.99 8.56
C ALA A 47 0.16 -0.97 9.61
N PRO A 48 -0.06 -1.15 10.92
CA PRO A 48 0.43 -0.17 11.90
C PRO A 48 1.93 0.03 11.86
N ARG A 49 2.70 -1.04 11.66
CA ARG A 49 4.15 -0.96 11.57
C ARG A 49 4.61 -0.26 10.30
N VAL A 50 3.98 -0.57 9.18
CA VAL A 50 4.26 0.10 7.90
C VAL A 50 3.90 1.57 7.98
N ASP A 51 2.75 1.91 8.55
CA ASP A 51 2.33 3.30 8.73
C ASP A 51 3.27 4.09 9.64
N ALA A 52 3.83 3.44 10.66
CA ALA A 52 4.85 4.08 11.50
C ALA A 52 6.12 4.43 10.70
N GLN A 53 6.53 3.57 9.78
CA GLN A 53 7.66 3.86 8.88
C GLN A 53 7.31 4.96 7.88
N VAL A 54 6.08 4.98 7.36
CA VAL A 54 5.59 6.07 6.49
C VAL A 54 5.66 7.40 7.25
N ALA A 55 5.18 7.44 8.49
CA ALA A 55 5.23 8.64 9.32
C ALA A 55 6.67 9.13 9.52
N SER A 56 7.60 8.22 9.81
CA SER A 56 9.02 8.56 9.95
C SER A 56 9.61 9.13 8.67
N TYR A 57 9.32 8.51 7.53
CA TYR A 57 9.76 8.99 6.22
C TYR A 57 9.26 10.41 5.94
N LEU A 58 7.99 10.67 6.21
CA LEU A 58 7.39 11.98 5.99
C LEU A 58 8.02 13.04 6.89
N LYS A 59 8.25 12.73 8.16
CA LYS A 59 8.92 13.65 9.09
C LYS A 59 10.36 13.96 8.65
N GLU A 60 11.08 12.97 8.17
CA GLU A 60 12.44 13.15 7.65
C GLU A 60 12.46 14.02 6.38
N ASN A 61 11.36 14.07 5.66
CA ASN A 61 11.22 14.89 4.46
C ASN A 61 10.51 16.22 4.72
N GLY A 62 10.42 16.66 5.98
CA GLY A 62 9.97 17.99 6.35
C GLY A 62 8.48 18.14 6.59
N PHE A 63 7.71 17.06 6.60
CA PHE A 63 6.28 17.10 6.90
C PHE A 63 6.03 17.03 8.41
N LYS A 64 5.01 17.74 8.86
CA LYS A 64 4.44 17.53 10.19
C LYS A 64 3.38 16.45 10.07
N VAL A 65 3.51 15.39 10.84
CA VAL A 65 2.57 14.26 10.83
C VAL A 65 1.79 14.25 12.13
N LEU A 66 0.49 14.44 12.03
CA LEU A 66 -0.41 14.37 13.18
C LEU A 66 -0.56 12.92 13.64
N PRO A 67 -0.91 12.69 14.93
CA PRO A 67 -1.15 11.33 15.41
C PRO A 67 -2.28 10.66 14.61
N GLN A 68 -2.04 9.44 14.14
CA GLN A 68 -3.02 8.68 13.36
C GLN A 68 -4.32 8.44 14.15
N ARG A 69 -4.22 8.30 15.46
CA ARG A 69 -5.38 8.14 16.35
C ARG A 69 -6.36 9.29 16.25
N ASP A 70 -5.91 10.50 15.94
CA ASP A 70 -6.79 11.66 15.78
C ASP A 70 -7.73 11.45 14.60
N PHE A 71 -7.20 10.94 13.49
CA PHE A 71 -8.02 10.55 12.36
C PHE A 71 -8.97 9.39 12.73
N GLU A 72 -8.45 8.35 13.38
CA GLU A 72 -9.23 7.15 13.72
C GLU A 72 -10.42 7.47 14.62
N GLN A 73 -10.24 8.35 15.59
CA GLN A 73 -11.32 8.76 16.49
C GLN A 73 -12.46 9.44 15.72
N HIS A 74 -12.13 10.36 14.84
CA HIS A 74 -13.13 11.07 14.02
C HIS A 74 -13.75 10.16 12.98
N TRP A 75 -12.96 9.26 12.39
CA TRP A 75 -13.46 8.26 11.46
C TRP A 75 -14.48 7.35 12.13
N ASN A 76 -14.13 6.78 13.27
CA ASN A 76 -15.02 5.87 14.00
C ASN A 76 -16.32 6.57 14.43
N ALA A 77 -16.24 7.82 14.87
CA ALA A 77 -17.43 8.60 15.21
C ALA A 77 -18.32 8.83 14.00
N ALA A 78 -17.74 9.15 12.86
CA ALA A 78 -18.49 9.37 11.61
C ALA A 78 -19.13 8.07 11.10
N VAL A 79 -18.43 6.94 11.20
CA VAL A 79 -19.00 5.62 10.84
C VAL A 79 -20.21 5.28 11.71
N ARG A 80 -20.16 5.60 13.01
CA ARG A 80 -21.32 5.42 13.88
C ARG A 80 -22.50 6.29 13.47
N ALA A 81 -22.24 7.49 12.96
CA ALA A 81 -23.27 8.43 12.53
C ALA A 81 -23.87 8.10 11.17
N PHE A 82 -23.05 7.68 10.20
CA PHE A 82 -23.46 7.52 8.81
C PHE A 82 -23.52 6.06 8.33
N GLY A 83 -23.00 5.14 9.10
CA GLY A 83 -22.89 3.71 8.74
C GLY A 83 -21.56 3.35 8.11
N ASN A 84 -21.32 2.05 7.95
CA ASN A 84 -20.10 1.53 7.35
C ASN A 84 -20.08 1.86 5.85
N PRO A 85 -19.01 2.50 5.33
CA PRO A 85 -18.92 2.80 3.91
C PRO A 85 -18.64 1.58 3.03
N VAL A 86 -18.27 0.45 3.63
CA VAL A 86 -18.00 -0.78 2.90
C VAL A 86 -19.11 -1.80 3.17
N ASP A 87 -19.67 -2.34 2.10
CA ASP A 87 -20.65 -3.43 2.19
C ASP A 87 -19.94 -4.68 2.72
N PRO A 88 -20.37 -5.24 3.88
CA PRO A 88 -19.71 -6.39 4.48
C PRO A 88 -19.84 -7.67 3.65
N THR A 89 -20.83 -7.74 2.76
CA THR A 89 -21.08 -8.91 1.92
C THR A 89 -20.28 -8.87 0.63
N SER A 90 -20.31 -7.73 -0.08
CA SER A 90 -19.66 -7.59 -1.39
C SER A 90 -18.28 -6.96 -1.33
N GLY A 91 -17.91 -6.34 -0.21
CA GLY A 91 -16.68 -5.57 -0.09
C GLY A 91 -16.66 -4.28 -0.92
N LYS A 92 -17.77 -3.90 -1.52
CA LYS A 92 -17.85 -2.69 -2.35
C LYS A 92 -17.94 -1.44 -1.49
N LEU A 93 -17.23 -0.41 -1.92
CA LEU A 93 -17.26 0.90 -1.30
C LEU A 93 -18.51 1.67 -1.74
N ASN A 94 -19.29 2.14 -0.76
CA ASN A 94 -20.34 3.12 -1.01
C ASN A 94 -19.71 4.51 -1.02
N ARG A 95 -19.52 5.07 -2.21
CA ARG A 95 -18.83 6.35 -2.39
C ARG A 95 -19.56 7.51 -1.73
N LYS A 96 -20.89 7.49 -1.72
CA LYS A 96 -21.69 8.54 -1.08
C LYS A 96 -21.49 8.54 0.43
N THR A 97 -21.56 7.38 1.07
CA THR A 97 -21.31 7.22 2.51
C THR A 97 -19.88 7.60 2.87
N PHE A 98 -18.91 7.16 2.07
CA PHE A 98 -17.50 7.52 2.25
C PHE A 98 -17.29 9.04 2.20
N ALA A 99 -17.92 9.71 1.23
CA ALA A 99 -17.83 11.16 1.10
C ALA A 99 -18.43 11.90 2.31
N LEU A 100 -19.56 11.41 2.83
CA LEU A 100 -20.18 11.98 4.04
C LEU A 100 -19.27 11.82 5.25
N ILE A 101 -18.67 10.65 5.42
CA ILE A 101 -17.74 10.35 6.51
C ILE A 101 -16.53 11.26 6.42
N MET A 102 -15.90 11.34 5.25
CA MET A 102 -14.68 12.15 5.06
C MET A 102 -14.95 13.64 5.24
N THR A 103 -16.08 14.13 4.79
CA THR A 103 -16.50 15.53 5.03
C THR A 103 -16.60 15.80 6.52
N ARG A 104 -17.22 14.92 7.28
CA ARG A 104 -17.35 15.06 8.74
C ARG A 104 -15.98 15.00 9.42
N VAL A 105 -15.14 14.06 9.05
CA VAL A 105 -13.78 13.91 9.61
C VAL A 105 -12.96 15.17 9.34
N ARG A 106 -12.97 15.66 8.12
CA ARG A 106 -12.28 16.91 7.76
C ARG A 106 -12.75 18.09 8.61
N ASP A 107 -14.06 18.29 8.69
CA ASP A 107 -14.64 19.43 9.41
C ASP A 107 -14.32 19.36 10.91
N GLU A 108 -14.40 18.18 11.50
CA GLU A 108 -14.10 18.00 12.92
C GLU A 108 -12.60 18.18 13.21
N MET A 109 -11.72 17.67 12.38
CA MET A 109 -10.28 17.85 12.56
C MET A 109 -9.85 19.30 12.36
N ALA A 110 -10.46 20.01 11.42
CA ALA A 110 -10.16 21.40 11.14
C ALA A 110 -10.49 22.34 12.33
N LYS A 111 -11.37 21.94 13.24
CA LYS A 111 -11.71 22.72 14.43
C LYS A 111 -10.57 22.79 15.45
N SER A 112 -9.73 21.76 15.52
CA SER A 112 -8.72 21.64 16.58
C SER A 112 -7.28 21.62 16.08
N THR A 113 -7.06 21.39 14.78
CA THR A 113 -5.70 21.29 14.22
C THR A 113 -5.63 21.95 12.86
N LYS A 114 -4.43 22.43 12.50
CA LYS A 114 -4.13 22.79 11.12
C LYS A 114 -3.73 21.54 10.38
N LEU A 115 -4.48 21.20 9.35
CA LEU A 115 -4.27 20.01 8.52
C LEU A 115 -4.32 20.44 7.04
N ASP A 116 -3.37 19.96 6.25
CA ASP A 116 -3.31 20.28 4.82
C ASP A 116 -3.76 19.13 3.92
N ALA A 117 -3.59 17.87 4.37
CA ALA A 117 -3.93 16.72 3.56
C ALA A 117 -4.11 15.45 4.38
N PHE A 118 -4.89 14.54 3.82
CA PHE A 118 -5.02 13.16 4.28
C PHE A 118 -4.18 12.25 3.38
N ILE A 119 -3.37 11.39 3.98
CA ILE A 119 -2.59 10.38 3.27
C ILE A 119 -3.20 9.02 3.56
N PHE A 120 -3.86 8.46 2.56
CA PHE A 120 -4.38 7.09 2.64
C PHE A 120 -3.30 6.11 2.24
N THR A 121 -3.02 5.16 3.11
CA THR A 121 -2.09 4.07 2.87
C THR A 121 -2.86 2.75 2.79
N ASP A 122 -2.42 1.88 1.91
CA ASP A 122 -2.98 0.54 1.77
C ASP A 122 -1.89 -0.44 1.37
N LEU A 123 -1.92 -1.63 1.94
CA LEU A 123 -1.07 -2.74 1.51
C LEU A 123 -1.88 -3.58 0.55
N VAL A 124 -1.48 -3.57 -0.70
CA VAL A 124 -2.21 -4.25 -1.77
C VAL A 124 -1.48 -5.51 -2.21
N GLU A 125 -2.22 -6.60 -2.34
CA GLU A 125 -1.71 -7.83 -2.90
C GLU A 125 -1.88 -7.81 -4.42
N LEU A 126 -0.81 -8.11 -5.11
CA LEU A 126 -0.75 -8.20 -6.56
C LEU A 126 -0.17 -9.56 -6.96
N GLU A 127 -0.11 -9.81 -8.23
CA GLU A 127 0.50 -11.01 -8.78
C GLU A 127 1.63 -10.64 -9.73
N ALA A 128 2.74 -11.37 -9.64
CA ALA A 128 3.89 -11.21 -10.51
C ALA A 128 4.53 -12.58 -10.76
N SER A 129 5.18 -12.73 -11.93
CA SER A 129 5.90 -13.95 -12.24
C SER A 129 7.40 -13.73 -12.09
N PHE A 130 8.13 -14.75 -11.59
CA PHE A 130 9.58 -14.75 -11.50
C PHE A 130 10.16 -15.33 -12.80
N SER A 131 9.73 -14.79 -13.93
CA SER A 131 10.07 -15.31 -15.26
C SER A 131 11.09 -14.47 -16.02
N GLU A 132 11.54 -13.34 -15.48
CA GLU A 132 12.45 -12.45 -16.17
C GLU A 132 13.91 -12.87 -16.03
N GLY A 133 14.56 -13.06 -17.17
CA GLY A 133 15.98 -13.35 -17.27
C GLY A 133 16.40 -14.68 -16.69
N LEU A 134 17.70 -14.93 -16.72
CA LEU A 134 18.31 -16.17 -16.21
C LEU A 134 18.29 -16.27 -14.69
N LYS A 135 18.13 -15.13 -14.00
CA LYS A 135 18.07 -15.07 -12.54
C LYS A 135 16.67 -15.27 -11.99
N HIS A 136 15.68 -15.42 -12.86
CA HIS A 136 14.27 -15.56 -12.48
C HIS A 136 13.82 -14.48 -11.50
N VAL A 137 13.84 -13.23 -11.95
CA VAL A 137 13.40 -12.10 -11.13
C VAL A 137 11.97 -11.71 -11.49
N ALA A 138 11.26 -11.13 -10.52
CA ALA A 138 9.99 -10.48 -10.72
C ALA A 138 10.14 -8.97 -10.55
N ARG A 139 9.41 -8.20 -11.36
CA ARG A 139 9.38 -6.75 -11.30
C ARG A 139 7.94 -6.26 -11.19
N TRP A 140 7.72 -5.39 -10.23
CA TRP A 140 6.42 -4.73 -10.08
C TRP A 140 6.62 -3.43 -9.29
N ASP A 141 5.85 -2.41 -9.64
CA ASP A 141 5.81 -1.13 -8.94
C ASP A 141 7.20 -0.59 -8.53
N GLY A 142 8.16 -0.68 -9.46
CA GLY A 142 9.50 -0.11 -9.31
C GLY A 142 10.53 -0.99 -8.62
N VAL A 143 10.16 -2.15 -8.08
CA VAL A 143 11.09 -3.05 -7.43
C VAL A 143 11.39 -4.28 -8.29
N THR A 144 12.57 -4.84 -8.07
CA THR A 144 13.01 -6.12 -8.62
C THR A 144 13.34 -7.05 -7.46
N ARG A 145 12.77 -8.24 -7.47
CA ARG A 145 13.00 -9.23 -6.41
C ARG A 145 13.35 -10.58 -6.98
N THR A 146 14.18 -11.33 -6.26
CA THR A 146 14.46 -12.71 -6.51
C THR A 146 13.50 -13.60 -5.72
N PRO A 147 13.21 -14.83 -6.18
CA PRO A 147 12.29 -15.69 -5.45
C PRO A 147 12.89 -16.16 -4.13
N SER A 148 12.05 -16.25 -3.10
CA SER A 148 12.41 -16.87 -1.83
C SER A 148 12.11 -18.36 -1.86
N LEU A 149 12.92 -19.15 -1.15
CA LEU A 149 12.73 -20.59 -1.00
C LEU A 149 12.29 -20.90 0.43
N GLN A 150 11.38 -21.85 0.60
CA GLN A 150 10.89 -22.24 1.91
C GLN A 150 10.74 -23.75 2.00
N GLY A 151 11.00 -24.28 3.20
CA GLY A 151 10.90 -25.69 3.49
C GLY A 151 12.23 -26.45 3.32
N PRO A 152 12.29 -27.70 3.79
CA PRO A 152 13.48 -28.55 3.62
C PRO A 152 13.68 -28.97 2.17
N GLY A 153 14.92 -29.10 1.74
CA GLY A 153 15.29 -29.53 0.40
C GLY A 153 16.39 -28.69 -0.19
N ASP A 154 16.93 -29.14 -1.32
CA ASP A 154 18.04 -28.50 -2.03
C ASP A 154 17.54 -27.88 -3.33
N GLY A 155 17.51 -26.54 -3.36
CA GLY A 155 17.21 -25.80 -4.57
C GLY A 155 15.76 -25.92 -5.06
N VAL A 156 15.56 -25.55 -6.31
CA VAL A 156 14.26 -25.53 -6.97
C VAL A 156 14.17 -26.70 -7.94
N SER A 157 13.02 -27.36 -8.03
CA SER A 157 12.80 -28.41 -9.03
C SER A 157 13.07 -27.88 -10.44
N ALA A 158 13.72 -28.68 -11.26
CA ALA A 158 13.96 -28.36 -12.67
C ALA A 158 12.65 -28.22 -13.47
N GLU A 159 11.56 -28.82 -12.98
CA GLU A 159 10.25 -28.79 -13.60
C GLU A 159 9.41 -27.59 -13.14
N PHE A 160 9.94 -26.72 -12.28
CA PHE A 160 9.21 -25.55 -11.79
C PHE A 160 8.81 -24.63 -12.95
N ASP A 161 7.52 -24.30 -13.03
CA ASP A 161 7.00 -23.40 -14.04
C ASP A 161 7.14 -21.94 -13.54
N TRP A 162 8.14 -21.24 -14.07
CA TRP A 162 8.43 -19.86 -13.70
C TRP A 162 7.38 -18.85 -14.19
N ASN A 163 6.42 -19.27 -15.01
CA ASN A 163 5.33 -18.43 -15.46
C ASN A 163 4.13 -18.40 -14.49
N ILE A 164 4.13 -19.27 -13.49
CA ILE A 164 3.10 -19.25 -12.45
C ILE A 164 3.21 -17.94 -11.66
N LEU A 165 2.07 -17.31 -11.41
CA LEU A 165 2.03 -16.05 -10.69
C LEU A 165 2.21 -16.27 -9.19
N ALA A 166 3.06 -15.46 -8.60
CA ALA A 166 3.28 -15.40 -7.15
C ALA A 166 2.58 -14.16 -6.57
N ALA A 167 2.11 -14.26 -5.34
CA ALA A 167 1.57 -13.12 -4.63
C ALA A 167 2.72 -12.19 -4.21
N VAL A 168 2.54 -10.91 -4.46
CA VAL A 168 3.47 -9.85 -4.10
C VAL A 168 2.70 -8.70 -3.43
N VAL A 169 3.39 -7.86 -2.68
CA VAL A 169 2.76 -6.75 -1.98
C VAL A 169 3.39 -5.43 -2.35
N SER A 170 2.54 -4.42 -2.50
CA SER A 170 2.93 -3.03 -2.69
C SER A 170 2.28 -2.14 -1.65
N LEU A 171 2.92 -1.03 -1.36
CA LEU A 171 2.30 0.09 -0.66
C LEU A 171 1.61 0.99 -1.68
N GLN A 172 0.32 1.19 -1.53
CA GLN A 172 -0.45 2.16 -2.30
C GLN A 172 -0.67 3.40 -1.45
N VAL A 173 -0.42 4.56 -2.03
CA VAL A 173 -0.60 5.86 -1.38
C VAL A 173 -1.54 6.71 -2.22
N SER A 174 -2.49 7.35 -1.55
CA SER A 174 -3.35 8.35 -2.16
C SER A 174 -3.43 9.56 -1.23
N ILE A 175 -3.21 10.74 -1.77
CA ILE A 175 -3.24 11.99 -0.99
C ILE A 175 -4.43 12.82 -1.46
N TYR A 176 -5.25 13.22 -0.49
CA TYR A 176 -6.39 14.11 -0.70
C TYR A 176 -6.15 15.42 0.02
N ASP A 177 -6.40 16.53 -0.67
CA ASP A 177 -6.33 17.86 -0.04
C ASP A 177 -7.56 18.12 0.85
N MET A 178 -7.64 19.30 1.43
CA MET A 178 -8.76 19.65 2.33
C MET A 178 -10.07 19.92 1.60
N ASP A 179 -10.05 20.02 0.28
CA ASP A 179 -11.27 19.99 -0.54
C ASP A 179 -11.71 18.54 -0.85
N LEU A 180 -10.98 17.54 -0.32
CA LEU A 180 -11.19 16.12 -0.55
C LEU A 180 -11.02 15.73 -2.01
N GLU A 181 -10.16 16.45 -2.72
CA GLU A 181 -9.76 16.14 -4.08
C GLU A 181 -8.45 15.36 -4.09
N PRO A 182 -8.34 14.34 -4.93
CA PRO A 182 -7.09 13.59 -5.05
C PRO A 182 -6.02 14.45 -5.71
N VAL A 183 -4.89 14.62 -5.06
CA VAL A 183 -3.75 15.38 -5.58
C VAL A 183 -2.55 14.51 -5.92
N PHE A 184 -2.53 13.29 -5.41
CA PHE A 184 -1.44 12.36 -5.65
C PHE A 184 -1.92 10.92 -5.47
N SER A 185 -1.44 10.02 -6.31
CA SER A 185 -1.66 8.59 -6.16
C SER A 185 -0.50 7.82 -6.77
N SER A 186 0.03 6.85 -6.05
CA SER A 186 1.15 6.05 -6.52
C SER A 186 1.25 4.73 -5.76
N ARG A 187 2.10 3.83 -6.25
CA ARG A 187 2.48 2.58 -5.59
C ARG A 187 3.98 2.41 -5.52
N GLY A 188 4.43 1.74 -4.48
CA GLY A 188 5.80 1.26 -4.37
C GLY A 188 5.80 -0.22 -4.00
N GLY A 189 6.52 -1.04 -4.75
CA GLY A 189 6.64 -2.48 -4.47
C GLY A 189 7.45 -2.73 -3.21
N ILE A 190 7.10 -3.78 -2.48
CA ILE A 190 7.80 -4.15 -1.24
C ILE A 190 8.47 -5.51 -1.40
N GLU A 191 7.69 -6.57 -1.36
CA GLU A 191 8.22 -7.93 -1.37
C GLU A 191 7.21 -8.94 -1.90
N ALA A 192 7.68 -10.14 -2.21
CA ALA A 192 6.81 -11.27 -2.46
C ALA A 192 6.33 -11.86 -1.13
N THR A 193 5.05 -12.14 -1.02
CA THR A 193 4.47 -12.84 0.13
C THR A 193 4.48 -14.34 -0.06
N ASP A 194 4.76 -14.80 -1.27
CA ASP A 194 4.92 -16.22 -1.62
C ASP A 194 6.40 -16.59 -1.75
N ALA A 195 6.70 -17.84 -1.42
CA ALA A 195 7.98 -18.47 -1.61
C ALA A 195 7.81 -19.78 -2.37
N ILE A 196 8.85 -20.23 -3.05
CA ILE A 196 8.85 -21.54 -3.71
C ILE A 196 8.94 -22.62 -2.64
N ASP A 197 7.98 -23.55 -2.65
CA ASP A 197 7.97 -24.70 -1.74
C ASP A 197 8.96 -25.75 -2.21
N ARG A 198 10.08 -25.89 -1.48
CA ARG A 198 11.12 -26.89 -1.79
C ARG A 198 10.69 -28.32 -1.51
N ARG A 199 9.58 -28.53 -0.80
CA ARG A 199 9.04 -29.87 -0.53
C ARG A 199 8.30 -30.44 -1.73
N SER A 200 7.83 -29.58 -2.64
CA SER A 200 7.09 -30.04 -3.81
C SER A 200 8.02 -30.51 -4.89
N SER A 201 7.82 -31.74 -5.39
CA SER A 201 8.59 -32.31 -6.49
C SER A 201 8.34 -31.60 -7.82
N THR A 202 7.15 -31.04 -8.01
CA THR A 202 6.74 -30.30 -9.21
C THR A 202 6.93 -28.79 -9.09
N GLY A 203 7.15 -28.31 -7.86
CA GLY A 203 7.28 -26.89 -7.55
C GLY A 203 5.94 -26.19 -7.47
N ARG A 204 5.74 -25.44 -6.39
CA ARG A 204 4.59 -24.57 -6.19
C ARG A 204 4.97 -23.45 -5.27
N TYR A 205 4.17 -22.39 -5.25
CA TYR A 205 4.29 -21.31 -4.28
C TYR A 205 3.51 -21.63 -3.01
N VAL A 206 4.09 -21.21 -1.88
CA VAL A 206 3.42 -21.25 -0.56
C VAL A 206 3.60 -19.89 0.10
N ARG A 207 2.69 -19.55 0.99
CA ARG A 207 2.78 -18.29 1.76
C ARG A 207 4.02 -18.34 2.65
N ARG A 208 4.82 -17.27 2.61
CA ARG A 208 5.96 -17.13 3.50
C ARG A 208 5.51 -17.02 4.96
N ARG A 209 6.30 -17.59 5.87
CA ARG A 209 6.01 -17.54 7.31
C ARG A 209 6.13 -16.12 7.87
N ASN A 210 7.16 -15.41 7.46
CA ASN A 210 7.43 -14.02 7.89
C ASN A 210 7.26 -13.10 6.69
N ILE A 211 6.17 -12.34 6.68
CA ILE A 211 5.89 -11.32 5.67
C ILE A 211 6.10 -9.94 6.27
N LEU A 212 6.55 -9.00 5.43
CA LEU A 212 6.75 -7.60 5.81
C LEU A 212 7.70 -7.43 7.00
N GLY A 213 8.62 -8.39 7.19
CA GLY A 213 9.66 -8.29 8.21
C GLY A 213 10.93 -7.58 7.75
N ASN A 214 11.08 -7.32 6.46
CA ASN A 214 12.26 -6.66 5.90
C ASN A 214 12.04 -5.15 5.84
N GLU A 215 12.60 -4.44 6.82
CA GLU A 215 12.45 -2.98 6.90
C GLU A 215 13.07 -2.24 5.73
N THR A 216 14.13 -2.78 5.14
CA THR A 216 14.79 -2.21 3.96
C THR A 216 13.85 -2.26 2.75
N TYR A 217 13.14 -3.36 2.55
CA TYR A 217 12.17 -3.49 1.48
C TYR A 217 10.97 -2.58 1.68
N ILE A 218 10.50 -2.45 2.91
CA ILE A 218 9.43 -1.51 3.25
C ILE A 218 9.87 -0.07 2.96
N ALA A 219 11.08 0.31 3.39
CA ALA A 219 11.63 1.63 3.13
C ALA A 219 11.75 1.94 1.64
N GLU A 220 12.15 0.97 0.83
CA GLU A 220 12.21 1.11 -0.63
C GLU A 220 10.82 1.33 -1.22
N GLY A 221 9.82 0.54 -0.79
CA GLY A 221 8.44 0.70 -1.22
C GLY A 221 7.85 2.06 -0.85
N ILE A 222 8.15 2.55 0.34
CA ILE A 222 7.72 3.90 0.77
C ILE A 222 8.34 4.97 -0.12
N ARG A 223 9.65 4.91 -0.33
CA ARG A 223 10.35 5.88 -1.19
C ARG A 223 9.78 5.89 -2.61
N LEU A 224 9.48 4.72 -3.17
CA LEU A 224 8.90 4.61 -4.51
C LEU A 224 7.46 5.13 -4.53
N ALA A 225 6.67 4.86 -3.50
CA ALA A 225 5.28 5.30 -3.43
C ALA A 225 5.15 6.84 -3.32
N PHE A 226 6.11 7.50 -2.69
CA PHE A 226 6.10 8.96 -2.52
C PHE A 226 6.99 9.71 -3.53
N HIS A 227 7.44 9.01 -4.51
CA HIS A 227 8.36 9.59 -5.49
C HIS A 227 7.71 10.69 -6.36
#